data_ca663a5dbab22673213d8d075a10018a
#
_entry.id   ca663a5dbab22673213d8d075a10018a
#
_cell.length_a   1.000
_cell.length_b   1.000
_cell.length_c   1.000
_cell.angle_alpha   90.00
_cell.angle_beta   90.00
_cell.angle_gamma   90.00
#
_symmetry.space_group_name_H-M   'P 1'
#
loop_
_entity.id
_entity.type
_entity.pdbx_description
1 polymer ?
#
loop_
_entity_poly.entity_id
_entity_poly.type
_entity_poly.pdbx_seq_one_letter_code
_entity_poly.pdbx_strand_id
1 'polypeptide(L)' 'MNKTINLQDVFLNQCRKEKIVVTIILTNGFQFKGMVRGFDSYVAIFDCDGKQQLVYKHAISTIIPARPVSILDTAEKSE' A
#
# COMPACT_ATOMS: atom_id res chain seq x y z
N MET A 1 0.57 -7.05 24.12
CA MET A 1 0.70 -6.63 23.74
C MET A 1 0.24 -6.16 22.95
N ASN A 2 0.13 -5.76 22.91
CA ASN A 2 -0.27 -5.27 22.24
C ASN A 2 -0.04 -5.24 21.01
N LYS A 3 -0.35 -5.70 20.37
CA LYS A 3 -0.08 -5.71 19.21
C LYS A 3 -0.74 -4.70 18.49
N THR A 4 -0.13 -3.75 18.02
CA THR A 4 -0.66 -2.64 17.27
C THR A 4 -0.86 -3.06 15.85
N ILE A 5 -2.04 -2.81 15.31
CA ILE A 5 -2.27 -3.11 13.92
C ILE A 5 -1.75 -1.95 13.09
N ASN A 6 -0.86 -2.25 12.17
CA ASN A 6 -0.35 -1.23 11.26
C ASN A 6 -1.26 -1.18 10.05
N LEU A 7 -2.15 -0.20 10.04
CA LEU A 7 -3.14 -0.11 8.96
C LEU A 7 -2.51 0.08 7.59
N GLN A 8 -1.38 0.78 7.54
CA GLN A 8 -0.73 0.96 6.26
C GLN A 8 -0.30 -0.38 5.69
N ASP A 9 0.25 -1.24 6.53
CA ASP A 9 0.69 -2.54 6.04
C ASP A 9 -0.49 -3.44 5.72
N VAL A 10 -1.56 -3.37 6.49
CA VAL A 10 -2.77 -4.13 6.19
C VAL A 10 -3.30 -3.72 4.83
N PHE A 11 -3.36 -2.42 4.59
CA PHE A 11 -3.85 -1.87 3.33
C PHE A 11 -2.97 -2.31 2.16
N LEU A 12 -1.66 -2.18 2.30
CA LEU A 12 -0.74 -2.57 1.25
C LEU A 12 -0.82 -4.06 0.96
N ASN A 13 -0.90 -4.86 2.00
CA ASN A 13 -0.98 -6.29 1.83
C ASN A 13 -2.25 -6.69 1.10
N GLN A 14 -3.35 -6.03 1.43
CA GLN A 14 -4.62 -6.33 0.78
C GLN A 14 -4.59 -5.94 -0.69
N CYS A 15 -4.02 -4.78 -0.99
CA CYS A 15 -3.88 -4.36 -2.38
C CYS A 15 -3.02 -5.36 -3.16
N ARG A 16 -1.97 -5.88 -2.53
CA ARG A 16 -1.10 -6.84 -3.17
C ARG A 16 -1.84 -8.15 -3.44
N LYS A 17 -2.56 -8.63 -2.44
CA LYS A 17 -3.26 -9.91 -2.57
C LYS A 17 -4.34 -9.85 -3.64
N GLU A 18 -5.04 -8.74 -3.71
CA GLU A 18 -6.13 -8.59 -4.66
C GLU A 18 -5.66 -8.06 -6.00
N LYS A 19 -4.37 -7.78 -6.13
CA LYS A 19 -3.78 -7.33 -7.38
C LYS A 19 -4.48 -6.11 -7.94
N ILE A 20 -4.70 -5.13 -7.06
CA ILE A 20 -5.40 -3.92 -7.42
C ILE A 20 -4.39 -2.87 -7.85
N VAL A 21 -4.67 -2.20 -8.96
CA VAL A 21 -3.86 -1.07 -9.39
C VAL A 21 -4.11 0.09 -8.43
N VAL A 22 -3.05 0.71 -7.97
CA VAL A 22 -3.16 1.84 -7.05
C VAL A 22 -2.49 3.06 -7.65
N THR A 23 -2.96 4.23 -7.27
CA THR A 23 -2.30 5.49 -7.59
C THR A 23 -1.54 5.92 -6.36
N ILE A 24 -0.24 6.11 -6.51
CA ILE A 24 0.61 6.50 -5.40
C ILE A 24 0.95 7.97 -5.56
N ILE A 25 0.68 8.76 -4.53
CA ILE A 25 0.97 10.19 -4.52
C ILE A 25 2.03 10.44 -3.47
N LEU A 26 3.14 11.02 -3.90
CA LEU A 26 4.25 11.27 -3.00
C LEU A 26 4.13 12.65 -2.39
N THR A 27 4.89 12.86 -1.32
CA THR A 27 4.81 14.13 -0.58
C THR A 27 5.23 15.33 -1.42
N ASN A 28 6.00 15.11 -2.49
CA ASN A 28 6.37 16.21 -3.38
C ASN A 28 5.35 16.42 -4.50
N GLY A 29 4.23 15.68 -4.46
CA GLY A 29 3.18 15.83 -5.46
C GLY A 29 3.30 14.93 -6.66
N PHE A 30 4.40 14.21 -6.78
CA PHE A 30 4.57 13.30 -7.89
C PHE A 30 3.61 12.12 -7.78
N GLN A 31 3.04 11.68 -8.88
CA GLN A 31 2.06 10.60 -8.88
C GLN A 31 2.45 9.55 -9.91
N PHE A 32 2.16 8.30 -9.58
CA PHE A 32 2.31 7.23 -10.54
C PHE A 32 1.35 6.10 -10.18
N LYS A 33 1.12 5.20 -11.10
CA LYS A 33 0.20 4.09 -10.90
C LYS A 33 0.95 2.77 -11.04
N GLY A 34 0.53 1.79 -10.26
CA GLY A 34 1.14 0.48 -10.32
C GLY A 34 0.47 -0.45 -9.34
N MET A 35 1.06 -1.63 -9.19
CA MET A 35 0.54 -2.60 -8.24
C MET A 35 1.58 -2.85 -7.16
N VAL A 36 1.10 -3.12 -5.96
CA VAL A 36 2.00 -3.40 -4.85
C VAL A 36 2.69 -4.73 -5.09
N ARG A 37 4.01 -4.71 -5.13
CA ARG A 37 4.78 -5.92 -5.31
C ARG A 37 5.20 -6.51 -3.97
N GLY A 38 5.62 -5.66 -3.06
CA GLY A 38 6.04 -6.07 -1.74
C GLY A 38 6.38 -4.86 -0.93
N PHE A 39 6.62 -5.06 0.36
CA PHE A 39 6.96 -3.96 1.24
C PHE A 39 7.54 -4.49 2.55
N ASP A 40 8.24 -3.63 3.25
CA ASP A 40 8.69 -3.95 4.59
C ASP A 40 8.41 -2.74 5.47
N SER A 41 9.15 -2.61 6.58
CA SER A 41 8.88 -1.55 7.53
C SER A 41 9.15 -0.15 6.98
N TYR A 42 10.02 -0.05 5.99
CA TYR A 42 10.48 1.26 5.53
C TYR A 42 10.16 1.57 4.09
N VAL A 43 10.06 0.56 3.26
CA VAL A 43 9.92 0.78 1.82
C VAL A 43 8.78 -0.05 1.26
N ALA A 44 8.32 0.34 0.09
CA ALA A 44 7.35 -0.43 -0.67
C ALA A 44 7.82 -0.47 -2.11
N ILE A 45 7.58 -1.60 -2.77
CA ILE A 45 7.98 -1.78 -4.15
C ILE A 45 6.71 -1.93 -4.98
N PHE A 46 6.64 -1.16 -6.05
CA PHE A 46 5.49 -1.17 -6.95
C PHE A 46 5.90 -1.58 -8.34
N ASP A 47 5.07 -2.40 -8.98
CA ASP A 47 5.25 -2.73 -10.39
C ASP A 47 4.47 -1.72 -11.19
N CYS A 48 5.17 -0.92 -11.97
CA CYS A 48 4.58 0.18 -12.70
C CYS A 48 4.88 0.03 -14.17
N ASP A 49 3.94 -0.56 -14.89
CA ASP A 49 4.06 -0.64 -16.35
C ASP A 49 5.37 -1.31 -16.78
N GLY A 50 5.65 -2.46 -16.19
CA GLY A 50 6.84 -3.22 -16.54
C GLY A 50 8.10 -2.80 -15.83
N LYS A 51 8.02 -1.77 -15.00
CA LYS A 51 9.16 -1.31 -14.23
C LYS A 51 8.84 -1.41 -12.77
N GLN A 52 9.88 -1.58 -11.96
CA GLN A 52 9.70 -1.64 -10.53
C GLN A 52 10.22 -0.36 -9.92
N GLN A 53 9.47 0.17 -8.97
CA GLN A 53 9.90 1.36 -8.24
C GLN A 53 9.90 1.07 -6.76
N LEU A 54 11.01 1.39 -6.11
CA LEU A 54 11.12 1.29 -4.67
C LEU A 54 10.90 2.68 -4.09
N VAL A 55 9.96 2.79 -3.18
CA VAL A 55 9.59 4.08 -2.61
C VAL A 55 9.65 3.97 -1.10
N TYR A 56 10.22 4.97 -0.45
CA TYR A 56 10.21 5.01 1.00
C TYR A 56 8.82 5.34 1.49
N LYS A 57 8.35 4.60 2.49
CA LYS A 57 6.98 4.79 2.97
C LYS A 57 6.72 6.21 3.45
N HIS A 58 7.72 6.82 4.09
CA HIS A 58 7.50 8.18 4.59
C HIS A 58 7.43 9.22 3.48
N ALA A 59 7.77 8.85 2.27
CA ALA A 59 7.60 9.75 1.13
C ALA A 59 6.24 9.61 0.47
N ILE A 60 5.43 8.67 0.92
CA ILE A 60 4.11 8.46 0.34
C ILE A 60 3.10 9.29 1.11
N SER A 61 2.40 10.16 0.38
CA SER A 61 1.36 10.97 0.97
C SER A 61 0.04 10.18 1.04
N THR A 62 -0.31 9.55 -0.09
CA THR A 62 -1.55 8.77 -0.10
C THR A 62 -1.47 7.72 -1.19
N ILE A 63 -2.28 6.70 -1.04
CA ILE A 63 -2.39 5.64 -2.03
C ILE A 63 -3.88 5.44 -2.28
N ILE A 64 -4.27 5.52 -3.55
CA ILE A 64 -5.67 5.42 -3.92
C ILE A 64 -5.85 4.16 -4.76
N PRO A 65 -6.51 3.15 -4.24
CA PRO A 65 -6.75 1.94 -5.02
C PRO A 65 -7.84 2.15 -6.05
N ALA A 66 -7.78 1.40 -7.13
CA ALA A 66 -8.77 1.52 -8.20
C ALA A 66 -10.16 1.13 -7.72
N ARG A 67 -10.23 0.33 -6.67
CA ARG A 67 -11.49 0.00 -6.03
C ARG A 67 -11.23 -0.20 -4.55
N PRO A 68 -12.25 -0.10 -3.71
CA PRO A 68 -12.05 -0.26 -2.27
C PRO A 68 -11.50 -1.63 -1.91
N VAL A 69 -10.71 -1.67 -0.86
CA VAL A 69 -10.19 -2.92 -0.33
C VAL A 69 -10.78 -3.17 1.05
N SER A 70 -10.86 -4.43 1.43
CA SER A 70 -11.53 -4.82 2.65
C SER A 70 -10.57 -4.82 3.84
N ILE A 71 -10.17 -3.67 4.28
CA ILE A 71 -9.27 -3.61 5.42
C ILE A 71 -9.99 -3.64 6.74
N LEU A 72 -11.25 -3.19 6.76
CA LEU A 72 -12.00 -3.19 8.01
C LEU A 72 -12.29 -4.59 8.49
N ASP A 73 -12.55 -5.49 7.58
CA ASP A 73 -12.80 -6.87 7.97
C ASP A 73 -11.61 -7.43 8.72
N THR A 74 -10.42 -7.15 8.22
CA THR A 74 -9.21 -7.62 8.88
C THR A 74 -9.05 -6.97 10.23
N ALA A 75 -9.28 -5.68 10.30
CA ALA A 75 -9.12 -4.95 11.55
C ALA A 75 -10.12 -5.42 12.58
N GLU A 76 -11.35 -5.69 12.17
CA GLU A 76 -12.36 -6.12 13.10
C GLU A 76 -12.09 -7.51 13.61
N LYS A 77 -11.52 -8.35 12.81
CA LYS A 77 -11.24 -9.66 13.28
C LYS A 77 -10.20 -9.70 14.35
N SER A 78 -9.40 -8.68 14.46
CA SER A 78 -8.39 -8.64 15.50
C SER A 78 -9.00 -8.40 16.86
N GLU A 79 -10.28 -8.09 16.92
CA GLU A 79 -10.86 -7.97 18.22
C GLU A 79 -11.18 -9.27 18.78
#